data_8b88dfcb1250929fc1740cb69b1dccee
#
_entry.id   8b88dfcb1250929fc1740cb69b1dccee
#
_cell.length_a   1.000
_cell.length_b   1.000
_cell.length_c   1.000
_cell.angle_alpha   90.00
_cell.angle_beta   90.00
_cell.angle_gamma   90.00
#
_symmetry.space_group_name_H-M   'P 1'
#
loop_
_entity.id
_entity.type
_entity.pdbx_description
1 polymer ?
#
loop_
_entity_poly.entity_id
_entity_poly.type
_entity_poly.pdbx_seq_one_letter_code
_entity_poly.pdbx_strand_id
1 'polypeptide(L)'
;MPRSSWGTKTKIDKNKWRIRWCEWDGLNRVRRSKTLYPCTSREADDELRRLWQLHHLPPNERVVPCPTFKQCWDDWYFPQLEKQIETGDMSRSTFVNYRSAWRSKVSPKWANVAMNKVRVEEYQRWLDKFTAAQAHVSHIIVLNLVNCARLHDVDGISFIDAKYKMPREKKSSGDSGLEVYTVAEIDSIIESLRGSRIEGVVILMAKGSCRVGEAAAAAVKDITFDNHNGRTYAVYDLYHQYSQNNSFEPLKTAESRRPIIIPPPWSLRLAEIAKQRTEDQELYICDKGTGMPMDRKRITGEWLSYYRDGTIDLRYLTMTKLRNSWATAMLWKYGIPAQMVDKMMGHAAKNILGKHYDRPDKELFIETVDKAYFGN
;
A
#
# COMPACT_ATOMS: atom_id res chain seq x y z
N MET A 1 36.65 42.76 -3.08
CA MET A 1 36.96 41.46 -2.51
C MET A 1 38.11 40.85 -3.29
N PRO A 2 39.16 40.29 -2.69
CA PRO A 2 40.24 39.66 -3.44
C PRO A 2 39.69 38.48 -4.23
N ARG A 3 40.12 38.35 -5.50
CA ARG A 3 39.81 37.18 -6.34
C ARG A 3 40.44 35.96 -5.65
N SER A 4 39.60 35.11 -5.08
CA SER A 4 40.09 33.92 -4.41
C SER A 4 40.66 32.96 -5.45
N SER A 5 41.91 32.57 -5.26
CA SER A 5 42.63 31.57 -6.08
C SER A 5 42.06 30.14 -5.93
N TRP A 6 40.95 30.00 -5.24
CA TRP A 6 40.38 28.70 -4.87
C TRP A 6 39.58 28.04 -6.00
N GLY A 7 38.87 28.83 -6.82
CA GLY A 7 38.06 28.30 -7.91
C GLY A 7 37.97 29.23 -9.11
N THR A 8 37.71 28.65 -10.28
CA THR A 8 37.56 29.37 -11.55
C THR A 8 36.31 28.89 -12.27
N LYS A 9 35.68 29.81 -13.06
CA LYS A 9 34.63 29.47 -13.99
C LYS A 9 35.04 29.76 -15.41
N THR A 10 34.62 28.94 -16.35
CA THR A 10 34.89 29.08 -17.77
C THR A 10 33.60 28.88 -18.54
N LYS A 11 33.25 29.81 -19.40
CA LYS A 11 32.12 29.65 -20.31
C LYS A 11 32.48 28.62 -21.38
N ILE A 12 31.66 27.60 -21.56
CA ILE A 12 31.84 26.56 -22.60
C ILE A 12 30.98 26.86 -23.80
N ASP A 13 29.71 27.28 -23.55
CA ASP A 13 28.72 27.52 -24.59
C ASP A 13 27.62 28.45 -24.06
N LYS A 14 26.61 28.77 -24.87
CA LYS A 14 25.43 29.52 -24.45
C LYS A 14 24.74 28.78 -23.30
N ASN A 15 24.62 29.44 -22.14
CA ASN A 15 24.07 28.88 -20.90
C ASN A 15 24.78 27.62 -20.39
N LYS A 16 26.07 27.44 -20.72
CA LYS A 16 26.87 26.30 -20.25
C LYS A 16 28.19 26.77 -19.68
N TRP A 17 28.43 26.45 -18.40
CA TRP A 17 29.61 26.87 -17.66
C TRP A 17 30.35 25.69 -17.07
N ARG A 18 31.64 25.76 -17.00
CA ARG A 18 32.48 24.82 -16.25
C ARG A 18 33.11 25.55 -15.09
N ILE A 19 32.88 25.04 -13.89
CA ILE A 19 33.56 25.47 -12.68
C ILE A 19 34.68 24.47 -12.34
N ARG A 20 35.79 24.97 -11.81
CA ARG A 20 36.92 24.17 -11.34
C ARG A 20 37.35 24.70 -9.99
N TRP A 21 37.68 23.81 -9.06
CA TRP A 21 38.14 24.17 -7.72
C TRP A 21 39.12 23.12 -7.19
N CYS A 22 39.72 23.39 -6.04
CA CYS A 22 40.65 22.49 -5.37
C CYS A 22 40.10 22.12 -3.99
N GLU A 23 40.14 20.87 -3.65
CA GLU A 23 39.80 20.31 -2.35
C GLU A 23 41.03 19.68 -1.70
N TRP A 24 41.00 19.52 -0.38
CA TRP A 24 41.93 18.69 0.36
C TRP A 24 41.22 17.38 0.73
N ASP A 25 41.82 16.24 0.40
CA ASP A 25 41.33 14.90 0.76
C ASP A 25 41.92 14.40 2.09
N GLY A 26 42.50 15.29 2.88
CA GLY A 26 43.19 15.02 4.14
C GLY A 26 44.72 14.95 3.99
N LEU A 27 45.23 14.62 2.82
CA LEU A 27 46.67 14.49 2.54
C LEU A 27 47.13 15.28 1.32
N ASN A 28 46.30 15.37 0.27
CA ASN A 28 46.66 15.95 -1.01
C ASN A 28 45.67 17.00 -1.49
N ARG A 29 46.16 17.93 -2.33
CA ARG A 29 45.30 18.90 -3.02
C ARG A 29 44.76 18.30 -4.32
N VAL A 30 43.45 17.99 -4.34
CA VAL A 30 42.76 17.39 -5.48
C VAL A 30 42.02 18.46 -6.29
N ARG A 31 42.24 18.47 -7.60
CA ARG A 31 41.48 19.34 -8.52
C ARG A 31 40.15 18.68 -8.91
N ARG A 32 39.07 19.46 -8.78
CA ARG A 32 37.71 19.05 -9.17
C ARG A 32 37.16 19.95 -10.26
N SER A 33 36.24 19.43 -11.07
CA SER A 33 35.48 20.22 -12.04
C SER A 33 34.07 19.75 -12.18
N LYS A 34 33.16 20.70 -12.42
CA LYS A 34 31.71 20.41 -12.65
C LYS A 34 31.25 21.27 -13.83
N THR A 35 30.44 20.69 -14.71
CA THR A 35 29.77 21.42 -15.79
C THR A 35 28.34 21.68 -15.41
N LEU A 36 27.91 22.93 -15.53
CA LEU A 36 26.57 23.41 -15.19
C LEU A 36 25.82 23.76 -16.47
N TYR A 37 24.60 23.23 -16.63
CA TYR A 37 23.74 23.48 -17.77
C TYR A 37 22.27 23.13 -17.45
N PRO A 38 21.27 23.98 -17.76
CA PRO A 38 21.48 25.40 -18.14
C PRO A 38 21.95 26.20 -16.93
N CYS A 39 22.84 27.18 -17.15
CA CYS A 39 23.45 27.95 -16.07
C CYS A 39 23.87 29.35 -16.58
N THR A 40 23.57 30.37 -15.80
CA THR A 40 24.07 31.74 -16.01
C THR A 40 25.43 31.93 -15.37
N SER A 41 26.14 33.02 -15.73
CA SER A 41 27.38 33.40 -15.11
C SER A 41 27.28 33.60 -13.58
N ARG A 42 26.14 34.15 -13.12
CA ARG A 42 25.86 34.41 -11.71
C ARG A 42 25.65 33.11 -10.94
N GLU A 43 24.86 32.19 -11.48
CA GLU A 43 24.64 30.87 -10.88
C GLU A 43 25.92 30.04 -10.77
N ALA A 44 26.85 30.19 -11.75
CA ALA A 44 28.16 29.56 -11.66
C ALA A 44 29.02 30.16 -10.56
N ASP A 45 28.93 31.47 -10.29
CA ASP A 45 29.61 32.11 -9.14
C ASP A 45 29.01 31.70 -7.82
N ASP A 46 27.67 31.58 -7.76
CA ASP A 46 26.95 31.18 -6.55
C ASP A 46 27.30 29.72 -6.19
N GLU A 47 27.43 28.83 -7.18
CA GLU A 47 27.84 27.43 -6.95
C GLU A 47 29.31 27.36 -6.49
N LEU A 48 30.22 28.17 -7.06
CA LEU A 48 31.60 28.26 -6.58
C LEU A 48 31.66 28.77 -5.13
N ARG A 49 30.82 29.76 -4.78
CA ARG A 49 30.74 30.30 -3.42
C ARG A 49 30.23 29.25 -2.44
N ARG A 50 29.20 28.49 -2.85
CA ARG A 50 28.66 27.37 -2.07
C ARG A 50 29.71 26.30 -1.80
N LEU A 51 30.45 25.89 -2.82
CA LEU A 51 31.55 24.92 -2.68
C LEU A 51 32.65 25.43 -1.79
N TRP A 52 33.00 26.73 -1.89
CA TRP A 52 34.00 27.34 -1.01
C TRP A 52 33.56 27.29 0.46
N GLN A 53 32.31 27.62 0.76
CA GLN A 53 31.77 27.53 2.12
C GLN A 53 31.82 26.11 2.66
N LEU A 54 31.44 25.12 1.84
CA LEU A 54 31.51 23.71 2.22
C LEU A 54 32.90 23.23 2.61
N HIS A 55 33.97 23.77 1.98
CA HIS A 55 35.32 23.26 2.17
C HIS A 55 36.17 24.11 3.12
N HIS A 56 35.81 25.35 3.41
CA HIS A 56 36.61 26.28 4.21
C HIS A 56 35.99 26.67 5.55
N LEU A 57 34.69 26.41 5.74
CA LEU A 57 34.08 26.61 7.05
C LEU A 57 34.21 25.37 7.92
N PRO A 58 34.43 25.53 9.23
CA PRO A 58 34.35 24.42 10.18
C PRO A 58 33.03 23.66 10.02
N PRO A 59 32.97 22.36 10.31
CA PRO A 59 31.76 21.56 10.14
C PRO A 59 30.54 22.14 10.86
N ASN A 60 30.72 22.76 12.01
CA ASN A 60 29.71 23.44 12.81
C ASN A 60 29.24 24.80 12.26
N GLU A 61 30.00 25.41 11.33
CA GLU A 61 29.68 26.69 10.68
C GLU A 61 29.20 26.51 9.23
N ARG A 62 29.21 25.29 8.72
CA ARG A 62 28.74 24.99 7.35
C ARG A 62 27.24 25.11 7.28
N VAL A 63 26.73 26.20 6.73
CA VAL A 63 25.33 26.31 6.37
C VAL A 63 25.08 25.38 5.18
N VAL A 64 24.54 24.22 5.43
CA VAL A 64 24.04 23.33 4.37
C VAL A 64 22.87 24.07 3.71
N PRO A 65 22.95 24.43 2.41
CA PRO A 65 21.82 25.08 1.76
C PRO A 65 20.60 24.16 1.84
N CYS A 66 19.48 24.70 2.28
CA CYS A 66 18.27 23.91 2.36
C CYS A 66 17.90 23.38 0.96
N PRO A 67 17.82 22.06 0.75
CA PRO A 67 17.53 21.48 -0.54
C PRO A 67 16.11 21.76 -0.98
N THR A 68 15.88 21.66 -2.28
CA THR A 68 14.54 21.55 -2.82
C THR A 68 13.94 20.18 -2.51
N PHE A 69 12.62 20.06 -2.55
CA PHE A 69 11.96 18.77 -2.39
C PHE A 69 12.43 17.74 -3.41
N LYS A 70 12.70 18.17 -4.64
CA LYS A 70 13.22 17.29 -5.70
C LYS A 70 14.60 16.76 -5.37
N GLN A 71 15.53 17.63 -4.94
CA GLN A 71 16.88 17.20 -4.55
C GLN A 71 16.84 16.19 -3.39
N CYS A 72 16.01 16.47 -2.36
CA CYS A 72 15.85 15.53 -1.25
C CYS A 72 15.22 14.20 -1.70
N TRP A 73 14.24 14.25 -2.60
CA TRP A 73 13.65 13.05 -3.18
C TRP A 73 14.66 12.22 -3.96
N ASP A 74 15.37 12.84 -4.92
CA ASP A 74 16.27 12.14 -5.84
C ASP A 74 17.54 11.64 -5.17
N ASP A 75 18.14 12.46 -4.28
CA ASP A 75 19.47 12.19 -3.73
C ASP A 75 19.42 11.34 -2.46
N TRP A 76 18.33 11.39 -1.68
CA TRP A 76 18.26 10.74 -0.37
C TRP A 76 17.07 9.82 -0.18
N TYR A 77 15.85 10.31 -0.38
CA TYR A 77 14.65 9.57 0.01
C TYR A 77 14.29 8.44 -0.94
N PHE A 78 14.36 8.66 -2.25
CA PHE A 78 14.04 7.62 -3.24
C PHE A 78 15.01 6.44 -3.18
N PRO A 79 16.35 6.63 -3.09
CA PRO A 79 17.28 5.53 -2.85
C PRO A 79 17.02 4.76 -1.55
N GLN A 80 16.59 5.46 -0.49
CA GLN A 80 16.18 4.80 0.77
C GLN A 80 14.94 3.92 0.57
N LEU A 81 13.94 4.37 -0.19
CA LEU A 81 12.76 3.56 -0.51
C LEU A 81 13.12 2.31 -1.33
N GLU A 82 14.03 2.43 -2.31
CA GLU A 82 14.50 1.28 -3.09
C GLU A 82 15.20 0.26 -2.19
N LYS A 83 16.07 0.70 -1.30
CA LYS A 83 16.71 -0.18 -0.32
C LYS A 83 15.70 -0.87 0.60
N GLN A 84 14.66 -0.16 1.07
CA GLN A 84 13.62 -0.76 1.92
C GLN A 84 12.81 -1.85 1.20
N ILE A 85 12.67 -1.78 -0.13
CA ILE A 85 12.07 -2.88 -0.92
C ILE A 85 13.02 -4.07 -0.99
N GLU A 86 14.29 -3.83 -1.25
CA GLU A 86 15.30 -4.89 -1.35
C GLU A 86 15.45 -5.65 -0.03
N THR A 87 15.39 -4.95 1.11
CA THR A 87 15.44 -5.56 2.46
C THR A 87 14.11 -6.15 2.92
N GLY A 88 13.01 -5.90 2.21
CA GLY A 88 11.67 -6.34 2.62
C GLY A 88 11.01 -5.47 3.72
N ASP A 89 11.62 -4.37 4.10
CA ASP A 89 11.09 -3.43 5.12
C ASP A 89 9.87 -2.64 4.59
N MET A 90 9.72 -2.57 3.28
CA MET A 90 8.59 -1.91 2.62
C MET A 90 7.94 -2.83 1.59
N SER A 91 6.60 -2.87 1.58
CA SER A 91 5.88 -3.59 0.54
C SER A 91 5.97 -2.85 -0.81
N ARG A 92 6.03 -3.62 -1.92
CA ARG A 92 6.04 -3.07 -3.28
C ARG A 92 4.83 -2.19 -3.57
N SER A 93 3.68 -2.51 -3.01
CA SER A 93 2.46 -1.71 -3.16
C SER A 93 2.56 -0.34 -2.49
N THR A 94 3.18 -0.27 -1.29
CA THR A 94 3.44 1.02 -0.60
C THR A 94 4.41 1.89 -1.41
N PHE A 95 5.48 1.32 -1.93
CA PHE A 95 6.43 2.02 -2.79
C PHE A 95 5.76 2.61 -4.03
N VAL A 96 4.98 1.79 -4.76
CA VAL A 96 4.26 2.26 -5.95
C VAL A 96 3.31 3.41 -5.61
N ASN A 97 2.62 3.32 -4.47
CA ASN A 97 1.73 4.38 -4.00
C ASN A 97 2.50 5.67 -3.66
N TYR A 98 3.64 5.57 -2.97
CA TYR A 98 4.47 6.74 -2.63
C TYR A 98 5.04 7.39 -3.89
N ARG A 99 5.58 6.60 -4.82
CA ARG A 99 6.08 7.10 -6.11
C ARG A 99 4.98 7.77 -6.94
N SER A 100 3.78 7.18 -6.98
CA SER A 100 2.63 7.76 -7.67
C SER A 100 2.17 9.08 -7.03
N ALA A 101 2.08 9.14 -5.71
CA ALA A 101 1.68 10.35 -4.99
C ALA A 101 2.75 11.46 -5.12
N TRP A 102 4.04 11.12 -5.05
CA TRP A 102 5.11 12.06 -5.37
C TRP A 102 4.92 12.68 -6.74
N ARG A 103 4.81 11.85 -7.79
CA ARG A 103 4.69 12.32 -9.18
C ARG A 103 3.44 13.14 -9.45
N SER A 104 2.30 12.73 -8.90
CA SER A 104 1.00 13.31 -9.24
C SER A 104 0.53 14.43 -8.31
N LYS A 105 1.06 14.52 -7.10
CA LYS A 105 0.59 15.45 -6.06
C LYS A 105 1.69 16.37 -5.53
N VAL A 106 2.80 15.82 -5.04
CA VAL A 106 3.84 16.59 -4.35
C VAL A 106 4.74 17.32 -5.35
N SER A 107 5.32 16.59 -6.30
CA SER A 107 6.28 17.13 -7.28
C SER A 107 5.73 18.30 -8.09
N PRO A 108 4.50 18.29 -8.63
CA PRO A 108 3.99 19.40 -9.43
C PRO A 108 3.94 20.75 -8.71
N LYS A 109 3.79 20.73 -7.37
CA LYS A 109 3.73 21.96 -6.58
C LYS A 109 5.07 22.29 -5.90
N TRP A 110 5.75 21.29 -5.37
CA TRP A 110 6.84 21.51 -4.42
C TRP A 110 8.23 21.14 -4.94
N ALA A 111 8.37 20.40 -6.05
CA ALA A 111 9.65 19.85 -6.50
C ALA A 111 10.79 20.87 -6.50
N ASN A 112 10.56 22.06 -7.03
CA ASN A 112 11.58 23.10 -7.20
C ASN A 112 11.60 24.14 -6.07
N VAL A 113 10.82 23.92 -5.00
CA VAL A 113 10.76 24.81 -3.85
C VAL A 113 11.78 24.35 -2.81
N ALA A 114 12.60 25.25 -2.27
CA ALA A 114 13.44 24.94 -1.12
C ALA A 114 12.57 24.71 0.13
N MET A 115 12.83 23.65 0.89
CA MET A 115 11.95 23.19 1.98
C MET A 115 11.72 24.26 3.05
N ASN A 116 12.72 25.11 3.34
CA ASN A 116 12.60 26.21 4.29
C ASN A 116 11.83 27.44 3.78
N LYS A 117 11.40 27.42 2.52
CA LYS A 117 10.58 28.51 1.93
C LYS A 117 9.09 28.21 1.92
N VAL A 118 8.68 27.05 2.39
CA VAL A 118 7.26 26.68 2.46
C VAL A 118 6.59 27.42 3.61
N ARG A 119 5.48 28.06 3.30
CA ARG A 119 4.65 28.75 4.29
C ARG A 119 3.55 27.81 4.81
N VAL A 120 3.31 27.82 6.09
CA VAL A 120 2.27 26.99 6.76
C VAL A 120 0.91 27.13 6.07
N GLU A 121 0.47 28.38 5.82
CA GLU A 121 -0.81 28.65 5.17
C GLU A 121 -0.87 28.14 3.72
N GLU A 122 0.20 28.26 2.95
CA GLU A 122 0.27 27.76 1.57
C GLU A 122 0.23 26.24 1.53
N TYR A 123 0.89 25.60 2.48
CA TYR A 123 0.88 24.15 2.61
C TYR A 123 -0.52 23.63 3.00
N GLN A 124 -1.21 24.29 3.97
CA GLN A 124 -2.60 23.95 4.31
C GLN A 124 -3.52 24.07 3.10
N ARG A 125 -3.48 25.20 2.38
CA ARG A 125 -4.28 25.40 1.15
C ARG A 125 -3.99 24.37 0.07
N TRP A 126 -2.78 23.83 0.01
CA TRP A 126 -2.44 22.74 -0.91
C TRP A 126 -3.05 21.42 -0.47
N LEU A 127 -3.02 21.07 0.82
CA LEU A 127 -3.68 19.87 1.36
C LEU A 127 -5.20 19.89 1.13
N ASP A 128 -5.81 21.07 1.27
CA ASP A 128 -7.27 21.24 1.12
C ASP A 128 -7.80 20.94 -0.30
N LYS A 129 -6.92 20.85 -1.29
CA LYS A 129 -7.28 20.50 -2.68
C LYS A 129 -7.51 19.01 -2.89
N PHE A 130 -7.18 18.17 -1.93
CA PHE A 130 -7.20 16.72 -2.06
C PHE A 130 -8.34 16.08 -1.28
N THR A 131 -8.65 14.83 -1.62
CA THR A 131 -9.46 13.99 -0.73
C THR A 131 -8.69 13.65 0.54
N ALA A 132 -9.37 13.25 1.61
CA ALA A 132 -8.75 12.89 2.88
C ALA A 132 -7.58 11.89 2.71
N ALA A 133 -7.81 10.81 1.95
CA ALA A 133 -6.78 9.78 1.68
C ALA A 133 -5.59 10.34 0.89
N GLN A 134 -5.84 11.16 -0.13
CA GLN A 134 -4.78 11.78 -0.94
C GLN A 134 -3.95 12.79 -0.13
N ALA A 135 -4.60 13.62 0.67
CA ALA A 135 -3.93 14.58 1.55
C ALA A 135 -3.04 13.86 2.56
N HIS A 136 -3.56 12.79 3.18
CA HIS A 136 -2.82 12.00 4.16
C HIS A 136 -1.54 11.38 3.56
N VAL A 137 -1.64 10.69 2.43
CA VAL A 137 -0.46 10.09 1.77
C VAL A 137 0.53 11.16 1.31
N SER A 138 0.05 12.27 0.75
CA SER A 138 0.90 13.39 0.32
C SER A 138 1.64 14.02 1.50
N HIS A 139 0.96 14.20 2.62
CA HIS A 139 1.56 14.72 3.86
C HIS A 139 2.63 13.78 4.43
N ILE A 140 2.37 12.45 4.44
CA ILE A 140 3.37 11.46 4.86
C ILE A 140 4.64 11.56 4.02
N ILE A 141 4.52 11.69 2.70
CA ILE A 141 5.69 11.83 1.82
C ILE A 141 6.48 13.09 2.15
N VAL A 142 5.79 14.22 2.32
CA VAL A 142 6.45 15.50 2.67
C VAL A 142 7.11 15.40 4.05
N LEU A 143 6.44 14.80 5.03
CA LEU A 143 7.01 14.57 6.37
C LEU A 143 8.27 13.71 6.31
N ASN A 144 8.24 12.63 5.54
CA ASN A 144 9.39 11.75 5.38
C ASN A 144 10.56 12.46 4.66
N LEU A 145 10.28 13.29 3.66
CA LEU A 145 11.29 14.11 2.99
C LEU A 145 11.94 15.11 3.97
N VAL A 146 11.15 15.77 4.81
CA VAL A 146 11.69 16.68 5.81
C VAL A 146 12.53 15.94 6.86
N ASN A 147 12.05 14.78 7.32
CA ASN A 147 12.80 13.96 8.26
C ASN A 147 14.12 13.46 7.63
N CYS A 148 14.08 13.07 6.36
CA CYS A 148 15.28 12.69 5.62
C CYS A 148 16.26 13.87 5.51
N ALA A 149 15.79 15.07 5.20
CA ALA A 149 16.63 16.27 5.15
C ALA A 149 17.25 16.59 6.53
N ARG A 150 16.49 16.45 7.61
CA ARG A 150 16.99 16.62 8.99
C ARG A 150 18.08 15.61 9.36
N LEU A 151 17.97 14.37 8.87
CA LEU A 151 19.05 13.37 9.04
C LEU A 151 20.35 13.73 8.30
N HIS A 152 20.28 14.65 7.34
CA HIS A 152 21.40 15.19 6.61
C HIS A 152 21.78 16.61 7.09
N ASP A 153 21.52 16.92 8.37
CA ASP A 153 21.87 18.17 9.04
C ASP A 153 21.29 19.43 8.37
N VAL A 154 20.11 19.31 7.75
CA VAL A 154 19.40 20.45 7.15
C VAL A 154 18.47 21.08 8.20
N ASP A 155 18.81 22.29 8.61
CA ASP A 155 18.06 23.08 9.58
C ASP A 155 17.07 24.07 8.94
N GLY A 156 16.23 24.68 9.76
CA GLY A 156 15.33 25.78 9.37
C GLY A 156 14.06 25.35 8.63
N ILE A 157 13.71 24.06 8.65
CA ILE A 157 12.46 23.56 8.08
C ILE A 157 11.40 23.46 9.17
N SER A 158 10.62 24.52 9.36
CA SER A 158 9.67 24.64 10.48
C SER A 158 8.20 24.44 10.08
N PHE A 159 7.86 24.55 8.79
CA PHE A 159 6.45 24.46 8.36
C PHE A 159 5.80 23.13 8.75
N ILE A 160 6.56 22.03 8.71
CA ILE A 160 6.03 20.68 8.97
C ILE A 160 5.64 20.45 10.44
N ASP A 161 6.18 21.27 11.35
CA ASP A 161 5.91 21.16 12.79
C ASP A 161 4.55 21.78 13.19
N ALA A 162 3.90 22.47 12.26
CA ALA A 162 2.55 23.00 12.45
C ALA A 162 1.49 21.89 12.45
N LYS A 163 0.40 22.10 13.18
CA LYS A 163 -0.75 21.19 13.16
C LYS A 163 -1.63 21.50 11.94
N TYR A 164 -1.70 20.55 11.01
CA TYR A 164 -2.53 20.67 9.82
C TYR A 164 -3.90 20.02 10.01
N LYS A 165 -4.93 20.67 9.46
CA LYS A 165 -6.27 20.11 9.37
C LYS A 165 -6.38 19.29 8.09
N MET A 166 -6.48 17.96 8.23
CA MET A 166 -6.71 17.11 7.07
C MET A 166 -8.14 17.27 6.54
N PRO A 167 -8.32 17.31 5.21
CA PRO A 167 -9.66 17.28 4.62
C PRO A 167 -10.47 16.10 5.17
N ARG A 168 -11.74 16.33 5.42
CA ARG A 168 -12.67 15.26 5.83
C ARG A 168 -13.37 14.72 4.59
N GLU A 169 -13.62 13.41 4.56
CA GLU A 169 -14.52 12.85 3.57
C GLU A 169 -15.90 13.48 3.77
N LYS A 170 -16.46 14.02 2.68
CA LYS A 170 -17.85 14.42 2.68
C LYS A 170 -18.66 13.12 2.84
N LYS A 171 -19.23 12.90 4.01
CA LYS A 171 -20.28 11.89 4.13
C LYS A 171 -21.36 12.31 3.17
N SER A 172 -21.63 11.51 2.15
CA SER A 172 -22.81 11.69 1.34
C SER A 172 -24.03 11.58 2.28
N SER A 173 -24.89 12.59 2.24
CA SER A 173 -26.11 12.65 3.05
C SER A 173 -27.09 11.56 2.56
N GLY A 174 -26.88 10.33 2.94
CA GLY A 174 -27.69 9.16 2.51
C GLY A 174 -26.94 7.85 2.54
N ASP A 175 -25.61 7.87 2.46
CA ASP A 175 -24.81 6.63 2.50
C ASP A 175 -24.17 6.50 3.90
N SER A 176 -24.75 5.63 4.71
CA SER A 176 -24.27 5.39 6.08
C SER A 176 -22.87 4.75 6.11
N GLY A 177 -22.25 4.46 4.97
CA GLY A 177 -20.95 3.78 4.86
C GLY A 177 -20.92 2.37 5.47
N LEU A 178 -22.03 1.96 6.07
CA LEU A 178 -22.23 0.73 6.80
C LEU A 178 -23.03 -0.31 5.99
N GLU A 179 -23.36 0.00 4.73
CA GLU A 179 -24.10 -0.95 3.91
C GLU A 179 -23.30 -2.26 3.75
N VAL A 180 -23.98 -3.34 4.08
CA VAL A 180 -23.54 -4.71 3.91
C VAL A 180 -24.64 -5.52 3.27
N TYR A 181 -24.29 -6.62 2.61
CA TYR A 181 -25.28 -7.58 2.15
C TYR A 181 -25.81 -8.40 3.31
N THR A 182 -27.09 -8.73 3.29
CA THR A 182 -27.67 -9.74 4.16
C THR A 182 -27.17 -11.14 3.76
N VAL A 183 -27.35 -12.12 4.62
CA VAL A 183 -26.98 -13.51 4.31
C VAL A 183 -27.72 -14.02 3.08
N ALA A 184 -29.03 -13.72 2.96
CA ALA A 184 -29.82 -14.12 1.82
C ALA A 184 -29.37 -13.46 0.50
N GLU A 185 -29.01 -12.17 0.54
CA GLU A 185 -28.43 -11.48 -0.63
C GLU A 185 -27.09 -12.11 -1.04
N ILE A 186 -26.23 -12.48 -0.08
CA ILE A 186 -24.99 -13.20 -0.37
C ILE A 186 -25.25 -14.54 -1.05
N ASP A 187 -26.23 -15.30 -0.57
CA ASP A 187 -26.56 -16.60 -1.14
C ASP A 187 -27.10 -16.43 -2.58
N SER A 188 -27.96 -15.44 -2.81
CA SER A 188 -28.43 -15.06 -4.15
C SER A 188 -27.28 -14.64 -5.09
N ILE A 189 -26.32 -13.83 -4.59
CA ILE A 189 -25.14 -13.43 -5.37
C ILE A 189 -24.31 -14.65 -5.78
N ILE A 190 -24.04 -15.58 -4.85
CA ILE A 190 -23.24 -16.77 -5.15
C ILE A 190 -23.95 -17.60 -6.22
N GLU A 191 -25.25 -17.79 -6.09
CA GLU A 191 -26.04 -18.57 -7.08
C GLU A 191 -26.08 -17.86 -8.45
N SER A 192 -26.25 -16.54 -8.50
CA SER A 192 -26.20 -15.76 -9.76
C SER A 192 -24.85 -15.86 -10.47
N LEU A 193 -23.77 -16.10 -9.73
CA LEU A 193 -22.43 -16.23 -10.27
C LEU A 193 -22.01 -17.68 -10.56
N ARG A 194 -22.95 -18.64 -10.44
CA ARG A 194 -22.66 -20.05 -10.65
C ARG A 194 -22.05 -20.30 -12.02
N GLY A 195 -20.89 -20.97 -12.08
CA GLY A 195 -20.14 -21.22 -13.28
C GLY A 195 -19.26 -20.06 -13.77
N SER A 196 -19.34 -18.89 -13.15
CA SER A 196 -18.44 -17.77 -13.48
C SER A 196 -17.02 -18.03 -13.00
N ARG A 197 -16.06 -17.33 -13.62
CA ARG A 197 -14.63 -17.44 -13.21
C ARG A 197 -14.36 -16.93 -11.80
N ILE A 198 -15.16 -15.98 -11.30
CA ILE A 198 -14.96 -15.37 -9.99
C ILE A 198 -15.82 -15.99 -8.88
N GLU A 199 -16.64 -16.99 -9.18
CA GLU A 199 -17.52 -17.65 -8.21
C GLU A 199 -16.76 -18.12 -6.96
N GLY A 200 -15.66 -18.85 -7.15
CA GLY A 200 -14.84 -19.36 -6.03
C GLY A 200 -14.23 -18.26 -5.17
N VAL A 201 -13.82 -17.14 -5.79
CA VAL A 201 -13.34 -15.95 -5.06
C VAL A 201 -14.46 -15.36 -4.22
N VAL A 202 -15.68 -15.25 -4.77
CA VAL A 202 -16.84 -14.73 -4.05
C VAL A 202 -17.20 -15.62 -2.86
N ILE A 203 -17.18 -16.94 -3.04
CA ILE A 203 -17.39 -17.90 -1.92
C ILE A 203 -16.34 -17.70 -0.83
N LEU A 204 -15.04 -17.66 -1.17
CA LEU A 204 -13.95 -17.47 -0.20
C LEU A 204 -14.04 -16.13 0.55
N MET A 205 -14.50 -15.09 -0.12
CA MET A 205 -14.69 -13.77 0.52
C MET A 205 -15.94 -13.71 1.39
N ALA A 206 -17.08 -14.21 0.88
CA ALA A 206 -18.38 -14.04 1.49
C ALA A 206 -18.67 -15.08 2.58
N LYS A 207 -18.04 -16.25 2.53
CA LYS A 207 -18.24 -17.35 3.50
C LYS A 207 -16.98 -17.64 4.34
N GLY A 208 -15.80 -17.19 3.88
CA GLY A 208 -14.53 -17.41 4.56
C GLY A 208 -13.80 -16.14 4.97
N SER A 209 -14.36 -14.95 4.77
CA SER A 209 -13.75 -13.66 5.11
C SER A 209 -12.41 -13.33 4.43
N CYS A 210 -12.06 -13.94 3.32
CA CYS A 210 -10.85 -13.60 2.58
C CYS A 210 -10.86 -12.16 2.08
N ARG A 211 -9.67 -11.54 2.01
CA ARG A 211 -9.50 -10.34 1.17
C ARG A 211 -9.42 -10.77 -0.30
N VAL A 212 -9.73 -9.86 -1.22
CA VAL A 212 -9.71 -10.16 -2.66
C VAL A 212 -8.37 -10.74 -3.13
N GLY A 213 -7.24 -10.20 -2.65
CA GLY A 213 -5.92 -10.72 -3.00
C GLY A 213 -5.60 -12.07 -2.35
N GLU A 214 -6.15 -12.36 -1.17
CA GLU A 214 -6.07 -13.65 -0.49
C GLU A 214 -6.86 -14.72 -1.25
N ALA A 215 -8.10 -14.40 -1.62
CA ALA A 215 -8.97 -15.30 -2.37
C ALA A 215 -8.46 -15.54 -3.81
N ALA A 216 -7.89 -14.52 -4.47
CA ALA A 216 -7.28 -14.68 -5.78
C ALA A 216 -6.07 -15.62 -5.77
N ALA A 217 -5.31 -15.66 -4.67
CA ALA A 217 -4.14 -16.52 -4.50
C ALA A 217 -4.47 -17.99 -4.22
N ALA A 218 -5.74 -18.33 -3.97
CA ALA A 218 -6.15 -19.66 -3.55
C ALA A 218 -5.84 -20.71 -4.66
N ALA A 219 -4.80 -21.51 -4.43
CA ALA A 219 -4.49 -22.62 -5.29
C ALA A 219 -5.36 -23.84 -4.94
N VAL A 220 -5.72 -24.64 -5.93
CA VAL A 220 -6.53 -25.86 -5.75
C VAL A 220 -5.90 -26.79 -4.71
N LYS A 221 -4.58 -26.95 -4.76
CA LYS A 221 -3.82 -27.80 -3.82
C LYS A 221 -3.83 -27.35 -2.36
N ASP A 222 -4.12 -26.07 -2.12
CA ASP A 222 -4.11 -25.47 -0.77
C ASP A 222 -5.50 -25.56 -0.11
N ILE A 223 -6.48 -26.18 -0.78
CA ILE A 223 -7.83 -26.41 -0.26
C ILE A 223 -7.98 -27.89 0.08
N THR A 224 -8.23 -28.17 1.33
CA THR A 224 -8.51 -29.51 1.86
C THR A 224 -9.95 -29.60 2.32
N PHE A 225 -10.45 -30.82 2.57
CA PHE A 225 -11.83 -31.05 2.99
C PHE A 225 -11.85 -31.89 4.27
N ASP A 226 -12.37 -31.33 5.34
CA ASP A 226 -12.47 -31.94 6.66
C ASP A 226 -13.94 -32.24 7.02
N ASN A 227 -14.18 -33.37 7.66
CA ASN A 227 -15.50 -33.73 8.17
C ASN A 227 -15.61 -33.38 9.65
N HIS A 228 -16.68 -32.67 9.99
CA HIS A 228 -17.04 -32.33 11.37
C HIS A 228 -18.56 -32.44 11.55
N ASN A 229 -18.99 -33.15 12.58
CA ASN A 229 -20.43 -33.41 12.84
C ASN A 229 -21.21 -33.92 11.64
N GLY A 230 -20.61 -34.79 10.80
CA GLY A 230 -21.23 -35.34 9.60
C GLY A 230 -21.36 -34.37 8.43
N ARG A 231 -20.70 -33.22 8.49
CA ARG A 231 -20.67 -32.17 7.46
C ARG A 231 -19.26 -31.98 6.93
N THR A 232 -19.14 -31.76 5.62
CA THR A 232 -17.85 -31.53 4.97
C THR A 232 -17.56 -30.02 4.88
N TYR A 233 -16.47 -29.58 5.46
CA TYR A 233 -15.95 -28.23 5.43
C TYR A 233 -14.78 -28.14 4.45
N ALA A 234 -14.72 -27.08 3.63
CA ALA A 234 -13.50 -26.77 2.92
C ALA A 234 -12.61 -25.89 3.78
N VAL A 235 -11.34 -26.26 3.85
CA VAL A 235 -10.30 -25.55 4.61
C VAL A 235 -9.24 -25.05 3.62
N TYR A 236 -9.10 -23.75 3.52
CA TYR A 236 -8.06 -23.11 2.73
C TYR A 236 -6.96 -22.59 3.65
N ASP A 237 -5.75 -23.16 3.55
CA ASP A 237 -4.59 -22.70 4.30
C ASP A 237 -4.01 -21.43 3.69
N LEU A 238 -4.36 -20.30 4.27
CA LEU A 238 -3.96 -18.99 3.78
C LEU A 238 -2.57 -18.59 4.29
N TYR A 239 -1.58 -18.48 3.39
CA TYR A 239 -0.20 -18.10 3.72
C TYR A 239 0.40 -17.02 2.81
N HIS A 240 -0.26 -16.64 1.70
CA HIS A 240 0.18 -15.59 0.78
C HIS A 240 -1.00 -14.90 0.13
N GLN A 241 -0.73 -13.83 -0.62
CA GLN A 241 -1.73 -13.09 -1.39
C GLN A 241 -1.24 -12.79 -2.80
N TYR A 242 -2.16 -12.59 -3.72
CA TYR A 242 -1.86 -12.12 -5.08
C TYR A 242 -2.13 -10.62 -5.16
N SER A 243 -1.06 -9.86 -5.44
CA SER A 243 -1.08 -8.40 -5.36
C SER A 243 -1.64 -7.73 -6.61
N GLN A 244 -1.88 -6.42 -6.52
CA GLN A 244 -2.28 -5.62 -7.69
C GLN A 244 -1.19 -5.54 -8.77
N ASN A 245 0.05 -5.88 -8.41
CA ASN A 245 1.19 -5.88 -9.33
C ASN A 245 1.39 -7.24 -10.02
N ASN A 246 0.41 -8.13 -9.96
CA ASN A 246 0.43 -9.47 -10.53
C ASN A 246 1.61 -10.32 -10.00
N SER A 247 1.89 -10.21 -8.72
CA SER A 247 2.93 -10.96 -8.01
C SER A 247 2.40 -11.57 -6.72
N PHE A 248 2.91 -12.73 -6.36
CA PHE A 248 2.70 -13.27 -5.02
C PHE A 248 3.48 -12.44 -4.01
N GLU A 249 2.81 -12.05 -2.95
CA GLU A 249 3.38 -11.29 -1.85
C GLU A 249 3.06 -12.00 -0.53
N PRO A 250 3.93 -11.87 0.48
CA PRO A 250 3.62 -12.35 1.82
C PRO A 250 2.36 -11.64 2.34
N LEU A 251 1.72 -12.23 3.31
CA LEU A 251 0.61 -11.60 4.03
C LEU A 251 1.12 -10.37 4.78
N LYS A 252 0.23 -9.39 4.96
CA LYS A 252 0.57 -8.10 5.57
C LYS A 252 1.11 -8.23 7.00
N THR A 253 0.63 -9.20 7.76
CA THR A 253 1.05 -9.49 9.14
C THR A 253 1.08 -11.00 9.37
N ALA A 254 1.80 -11.44 10.40
CA ALA A 254 1.85 -12.86 10.78
C ALA A 254 0.45 -13.40 11.14
N GLU A 255 -0.39 -12.60 11.79
CA GLU A 255 -1.75 -12.95 12.18
C GLU A 255 -2.70 -13.11 10.98
N SER A 256 -2.32 -12.59 9.82
CA SER A 256 -3.10 -12.81 8.60
C SER A 256 -3.02 -14.26 8.11
N ARG A 257 -1.97 -15.03 8.51
CA ARG A 257 -1.89 -16.47 8.23
C ARG A 257 -2.88 -17.20 9.12
N ARG A 258 -3.83 -17.88 8.49
CA ARG A 258 -4.92 -18.57 9.18
C ARG A 258 -5.62 -19.57 8.26
N PRO A 259 -6.25 -20.61 8.79
CA PRO A 259 -7.19 -21.42 8.02
C PRO A 259 -8.46 -20.62 7.73
N ILE A 260 -8.93 -20.73 6.51
CA ILE A 260 -10.22 -20.20 6.06
C ILE A 260 -11.19 -21.36 5.99
N ILE A 261 -12.28 -21.29 6.75
CA ILE A 261 -13.26 -22.35 6.83
C ILE A 261 -14.50 -21.98 6.04
N ILE A 262 -14.88 -22.85 5.10
CA ILE A 262 -16.09 -22.71 4.29
C ILE A 262 -17.07 -23.81 4.66
N PRO A 263 -18.27 -23.47 5.15
CA PRO A 263 -19.29 -24.45 5.52
C PRO A 263 -20.04 -25.00 4.29
N PRO A 264 -20.71 -26.17 4.41
CA PRO A 264 -21.65 -26.61 3.39
C PRO A 264 -22.88 -25.68 3.33
N PRO A 265 -23.56 -25.54 2.15
CA PRO A 265 -23.28 -26.26 0.91
C PRO A 265 -22.12 -25.67 0.09
N TRP A 266 -21.57 -24.50 0.47
CA TRP A 266 -20.53 -23.79 -0.32
C TRP A 266 -19.19 -24.53 -0.35
N SER A 267 -18.87 -25.34 0.66
CA SER A 267 -17.70 -26.22 0.65
C SER A 267 -17.79 -27.27 -0.46
N LEU A 268 -18.98 -27.86 -0.65
CA LEU A 268 -19.23 -28.84 -1.72
C LEU A 268 -19.13 -28.16 -3.09
N ARG A 269 -19.68 -26.95 -3.20
CA ARG A 269 -19.55 -26.16 -4.44
C ARG A 269 -18.11 -25.80 -4.75
N LEU A 270 -17.32 -25.45 -3.74
CA LEU A 270 -15.89 -25.17 -3.89
C LEU A 270 -15.11 -26.43 -4.32
N ALA A 271 -15.53 -27.63 -3.85
CA ALA A 271 -14.98 -28.90 -4.31
C ALA A 271 -15.24 -29.16 -5.80
N GLU A 272 -16.46 -28.86 -6.27
CA GLU A 272 -16.82 -28.96 -7.69
C GLU A 272 -15.94 -28.02 -8.54
N ILE A 273 -15.77 -26.77 -8.10
CA ILE A 273 -14.92 -25.78 -8.77
C ILE A 273 -13.48 -26.28 -8.80
N ALA A 274 -12.93 -26.76 -7.67
CA ALA A 274 -11.58 -27.26 -7.57
C ALA A 274 -11.34 -28.46 -8.52
N LYS A 275 -12.32 -29.38 -8.56
CA LYS A 275 -12.28 -30.52 -9.49
C LYS A 275 -12.22 -30.07 -10.94
N GLN A 276 -13.11 -29.13 -11.33
CA GLN A 276 -13.13 -28.58 -12.69
C GLN A 276 -11.82 -27.91 -13.06
N ARG A 277 -11.24 -27.09 -12.17
CA ARG A 277 -9.94 -26.45 -12.41
C ARG A 277 -8.84 -27.49 -12.64
N THR A 278 -8.86 -28.59 -11.89
CA THR A 278 -7.91 -29.68 -12.06
C THR A 278 -8.08 -30.36 -13.43
N GLU A 279 -9.32 -30.62 -13.86
CA GLU A 279 -9.64 -31.18 -15.18
C GLU A 279 -9.19 -30.25 -16.31
N ASP A 280 -9.33 -28.93 -16.12
CA ASP A 280 -8.90 -27.89 -17.05
C ASP A 280 -7.36 -27.60 -16.98
N GLN A 281 -6.61 -28.33 -16.14
CA GLN A 281 -5.19 -28.12 -15.87
C GLN A 281 -4.86 -26.71 -15.32
N GLU A 282 -5.82 -26.10 -14.65
CA GLU A 282 -5.70 -24.81 -13.98
C GLU A 282 -5.26 -25.03 -12.52
N LEU A 283 -4.38 -24.13 -12.01
CA LEU A 283 -3.76 -24.29 -10.70
C LEU A 283 -4.51 -23.54 -9.58
N TYR A 284 -5.32 -22.55 -9.94
CA TYR A 284 -5.98 -21.65 -8.99
C TYR A 284 -7.49 -21.70 -9.12
N ILE A 285 -8.18 -21.47 -8.01
CA ILE A 285 -9.65 -21.40 -7.98
C ILE A 285 -10.18 -20.36 -8.96
N CYS A 286 -9.46 -19.26 -9.11
CA CYS A 286 -9.73 -18.22 -10.10
C CYS A 286 -8.49 -18.07 -11.02
N ASP A 287 -8.28 -19.06 -11.88
CA ASP A 287 -7.21 -19.03 -12.86
C ASP A 287 -7.59 -18.19 -14.09
N LYS A 288 -6.62 -17.56 -14.71
CA LYS A 288 -6.82 -16.81 -15.96
C LYS A 288 -6.69 -17.68 -17.23
N GLY A 289 -6.60 -19.01 -17.07
CA GLY A 289 -6.41 -19.97 -18.15
C GLY A 289 -4.95 -20.15 -18.56
N THR A 290 -4.00 -19.80 -17.70
CA THR A 290 -2.55 -19.87 -17.97
C THR A 290 -1.74 -20.45 -16.81
N GLY A 291 -2.39 -21.10 -15.84
CA GLY A 291 -1.75 -21.59 -14.62
C GLY A 291 -1.32 -20.46 -13.67
N MET A 292 -1.94 -19.28 -13.79
CA MET A 292 -1.69 -18.13 -12.92
C MET A 292 -3.00 -17.56 -12.41
N PRO A 293 -3.03 -16.99 -11.20
CA PRO A 293 -4.22 -16.35 -10.67
C PRO A 293 -4.71 -15.22 -11.59
N MET A 294 -6.02 -15.02 -11.63
CA MET A 294 -6.60 -13.83 -12.23
C MET A 294 -6.20 -12.59 -11.43
N ASP A 295 -5.79 -11.53 -12.12
CA ASP A 295 -5.40 -10.30 -11.45
C ASP A 295 -6.59 -9.61 -10.76
N ARG A 296 -6.29 -8.95 -9.64
CA ARG A 296 -7.30 -8.30 -8.79
C ARG A 296 -8.14 -7.27 -9.55
N LYS A 297 -7.54 -6.55 -10.51
CA LYS A 297 -8.25 -5.53 -11.29
C LYS A 297 -9.28 -6.19 -12.20
N ARG A 298 -8.93 -7.31 -12.81
CA ARG A 298 -9.86 -8.08 -13.64
C ARG A 298 -11.00 -8.67 -12.80
N ILE A 299 -10.68 -9.30 -11.65
CA ILE A 299 -11.70 -9.83 -10.72
C ILE A 299 -12.70 -8.74 -10.32
N THR A 300 -12.22 -7.55 -9.92
CA THR A 300 -13.11 -6.44 -9.54
C THR A 300 -13.85 -5.82 -10.73
N GLY A 301 -13.27 -5.90 -11.93
CA GLY A 301 -13.91 -5.49 -13.17
C GLY A 301 -15.06 -6.43 -13.56
N GLU A 302 -14.85 -7.74 -13.51
CA GLU A 302 -15.89 -8.75 -13.73
C GLU A 302 -17.02 -8.63 -12.68
N TRP A 303 -16.68 -8.42 -11.39
CA TRP A 303 -17.65 -8.13 -10.35
C TRP A 303 -18.56 -6.96 -10.71
N LEU A 304 -18.00 -5.85 -11.17
CA LEU A 304 -18.78 -4.68 -11.58
C LEU A 304 -19.62 -4.95 -12.83
N SER A 305 -19.13 -5.78 -13.78
CA SER A 305 -19.86 -6.08 -15.01
C SER A 305 -21.14 -6.86 -14.72
N TYR A 306 -21.12 -7.82 -13.79
CA TYR A 306 -22.30 -8.61 -13.40
C TYR A 306 -23.46 -7.80 -12.78
N TYR A 307 -23.16 -6.62 -12.22
CA TYR A 307 -24.21 -5.68 -11.82
C TYR A 307 -24.72 -4.84 -12.98
N ARG A 308 -23.85 -4.51 -13.93
CA ARG A 308 -24.21 -3.68 -15.08
C ARG A 308 -25.05 -4.43 -16.11
N ASP A 309 -24.78 -5.72 -16.28
CA ASP A 309 -25.51 -6.59 -17.22
C ASP A 309 -26.75 -7.24 -16.60
N GLY A 310 -27.01 -7.01 -15.31
CA GLY A 310 -28.18 -7.53 -14.61
C GLY A 310 -28.05 -8.97 -14.13
N THR A 311 -26.88 -9.62 -14.25
CA THR A 311 -26.64 -10.96 -13.70
C THR A 311 -26.86 -10.97 -12.18
N ILE A 312 -26.42 -9.90 -11.50
CA ILE A 312 -26.73 -9.67 -10.08
C ILE A 312 -27.74 -8.53 -10.00
N ASP A 313 -28.98 -8.88 -9.69
CA ASP A 313 -30.12 -7.93 -9.52
C ASP A 313 -30.21 -7.45 -8.07
N LEU A 314 -29.16 -6.79 -7.59
CA LEU A 314 -29.07 -6.20 -6.25
C LEU A 314 -28.32 -4.87 -6.34
N ARG A 315 -28.36 -4.08 -5.25
CA ARG A 315 -27.53 -2.88 -5.16
C ARG A 315 -26.04 -3.21 -5.26
N TYR A 316 -25.31 -2.41 -6.02
CA TYR A 316 -23.86 -2.57 -6.13
C TYR A 316 -23.15 -2.16 -4.84
N LEU A 317 -22.39 -3.07 -4.25
CA LEU A 317 -21.37 -2.77 -3.26
C LEU A 317 -20.02 -3.34 -3.73
N THR A 318 -18.92 -2.69 -3.33
CA THR A 318 -17.59 -3.18 -3.70
C THR A 318 -17.32 -4.57 -3.10
N MET A 319 -16.50 -5.40 -3.75
CA MET A 319 -16.19 -6.77 -3.28
C MET A 319 -15.70 -6.82 -1.82
N THR A 320 -15.01 -5.79 -1.34
CA THR A 320 -14.60 -5.72 0.08
C THR A 320 -15.79 -5.83 1.04
N LYS A 321 -16.98 -5.40 0.60
CA LYS A 321 -18.20 -5.50 1.40
C LYS A 321 -18.67 -6.95 1.63
N LEU A 322 -18.31 -7.91 0.78
CA LEU A 322 -18.57 -9.34 1.03
C LEU A 322 -17.94 -9.80 2.35
N ARG A 323 -16.67 -9.46 2.56
CA ARG A 323 -15.96 -9.75 3.81
C ARG A 323 -16.57 -8.99 5.00
N ASN A 324 -16.98 -7.73 4.81
CA ASN A 324 -17.65 -6.95 5.86
C ASN A 324 -19.01 -7.55 6.21
N SER A 325 -19.76 -8.02 5.20
CA SER A 325 -21.06 -8.70 5.38
C SER A 325 -20.90 -10.00 6.17
N TRP A 326 -19.87 -10.81 5.85
CA TRP A 326 -19.54 -12.00 6.62
C TRP A 326 -19.28 -11.64 8.09
N ALA A 327 -18.44 -10.65 8.38
CA ALA A 327 -18.14 -10.24 9.74
C ALA A 327 -19.39 -9.75 10.49
N THR A 328 -20.23 -8.95 9.82
CA THR A 328 -21.51 -8.48 10.39
C THR A 328 -22.44 -9.66 10.71
N ALA A 329 -22.56 -10.64 9.81
CA ALA A 329 -23.36 -11.83 10.04
C ALA A 329 -22.83 -12.66 11.22
N MET A 330 -21.53 -12.90 11.30
CA MET A 330 -20.90 -13.63 12.40
C MET A 330 -21.16 -12.95 13.74
N LEU A 331 -21.02 -11.64 13.82
CA LEU A 331 -21.22 -10.86 15.05
C LEU A 331 -22.69 -10.80 15.48
N TRP A 332 -23.57 -10.43 14.56
CA TRP A 332 -24.93 -10.03 14.93
C TRP A 332 -25.99 -11.09 14.65
N LYS A 333 -25.86 -11.86 13.59
CA LYS A 333 -26.81 -12.93 13.28
C LYS A 333 -26.49 -14.21 14.04
N TYR A 334 -25.19 -14.57 14.12
CA TYR A 334 -24.76 -15.82 14.70
C TYR A 334 -24.18 -15.66 16.12
N GLY A 335 -24.03 -14.43 16.64
CA GLY A 335 -23.63 -14.16 18.00
C GLY A 335 -22.20 -14.59 18.34
N ILE A 336 -21.31 -14.69 17.35
CA ILE A 336 -19.92 -15.09 17.56
C ILE A 336 -19.16 -13.94 18.23
N PRO A 337 -18.36 -14.20 19.27
CA PRO A 337 -17.61 -13.18 19.99
C PRO A 337 -16.69 -12.38 19.03
N ALA A 338 -16.65 -11.05 19.19
CA ALA A 338 -15.90 -10.15 18.32
C ALA A 338 -14.40 -10.52 18.23
N GLN A 339 -13.82 -11.01 19.32
CA GLN A 339 -12.44 -11.46 19.34
C GLN A 339 -12.22 -12.65 18.40
N MET A 340 -13.13 -13.62 18.37
CA MET A 340 -13.06 -14.77 17.47
C MET A 340 -13.23 -14.32 16.02
N VAL A 341 -14.18 -13.43 15.73
CA VAL A 341 -14.37 -12.85 14.39
C VAL A 341 -13.12 -12.11 13.93
N ASP A 342 -12.49 -11.31 14.79
CA ASP A 342 -11.22 -10.62 14.48
C ASP A 342 -10.09 -11.61 14.14
N LYS A 343 -9.98 -12.74 14.86
CA LYS A 343 -9.02 -13.81 14.58
C LYS A 343 -9.30 -14.47 13.23
N MET A 344 -10.55 -14.86 12.99
CA MET A 344 -10.97 -15.47 11.72
C MET A 344 -10.79 -14.50 10.53
N MET A 345 -10.85 -13.20 10.76
CA MET A 345 -10.52 -12.18 9.77
C MET A 345 -9.00 -11.95 9.61
N GLY A 346 -8.16 -12.42 10.52
CA GLY A 346 -6.71 -12.17 10.50
C GLY A 346 -6.38 -10.71 10.74
N HIS A 347 -7.03 -10.10 11.72
CA HIS A 347 -6.69 -8.77 12.22
C HIS A 347 -5.55 -8.88 13.22
N ALA A 348 -4.61 -7.92 13.17
CA ALA A 348 -3.52 -7.86 14.15
C ALA A 348 -4.08 -7.62 15.55
N ALA A 349 -3.57 -8.39 16.51
CA ALA A 349 -3.98 -8.27 17.91
C ALA A 349 -3.57 -6.90 18.47
N LYS A 350 -4.50 -6.26 19.17
CA LYS A 350 -4.31 -4.92 19.75
C LYS A 350 -3.59 -4.95 21.11
N ASN A 351 -3.51 -6.11 21.77
CA ASN A 351 -2.93 -6.27 23.09
C ASN A 351 -1.96 -7.47 23.17
N ILE A 352 -1.21 -7.57 24.27
CA ILE A 352 -0.19 -8.62 24.49
C ILE A 352 -0.84 -10.00 24.57
N LEU A 353 -2.00 -10.15 25.23
CA LEU A 353 -2.72 -11.40 25.34
C LEU A 353 -3.08 -11.95 23.96
N GLY A 354 -3.65 -11.10 23.09
CA GLY A 354 -4.00 -11.51 21.73
C GLY A 354 -2.79 -11.86 20.87
N LYS A 355 -1.61 -11.27 21.13
CA LYS A 355 -0.39 -11.57 20.35
C LYS A 355 0.25 -12.92 20.73
N HIS A 356 0.26 -13.26 21.99
CA HIS A 356 1.07 -14.37 22.49
C HIS A 356 0.28 -15.60 22.94
N TYR A 357 -0.94 -15.43 23.43
CA TYR A 357 -1.71 -16.49 24.07
C TYR A 357 -2.99 -16.88 23.31
N ASP A 358 -3.50 -16.02 22.45
CA ASP A 358 -4.74 -16.23 21.72
C ASP A 358 -4.44 -16.73 20.30
N ARG A 359 -4.22 -18.03 20.16
CA ARG A 359 -3.93 -18.72 18.89
C ARG A 359 -4.88 -19.91 18.74
N PRO A 360 -6.13 -19.64 18.32
CA PRO A 360 -7.08 -20.71 18.04
C PRO A 360 -6.56 -21.63 16.94
N ASP A 361 -6.73 -22.93 17.11
CA ASP A 361 -6.41 -23.93 16.11
C ASP A 361 -7.49 -24.03 15.01
N LYS A 362 -7.25 -24.89 14.04
CA LYS A 362 -8.15 -25.12 12.92
C LYS A 362 -9.48 -25.72 13.39
N GLU A 363 -9.43 -26.64 14.33
CA GLU A 363 -10.59 -27.35 14.90
C GLU A 363 -11.54 -26.36 15.55
N LEU A 364 -11.06 -25.43 16.35
CA LEU A 364 -11.88 -24.40 16.98
C LEU A 364 -12.54 -23.46 15.94
N PHE A 365 -11.85 -23.20 14.84
CA PHE A 365 -12.47 -22.42 13.75
C PHE A 365 -13.57 -23.19 13.06
N ILE A 366 -13.41 -24.50 12.82
CA ILE A 366 -14.44 -25.37 12.26
C ILE A 366 -15.66 -25.42 13.21
N GLU A 367 -15.44 -25.68 14.50
CA GLU A 367 -16.48 -25.68 15.51
C GLU A 367 -17.25 -24.35 15.58
N THR A 368 -16.52 -23.24 15.50
CA THR A 368 -17.13 -21.89 15.50
C THR A 368 -18.02 -21.69 14.30
N VAL A 369 -17.58 -22.12 13.11
CA VAL A 369 -18.37 -22.02 11.87
C VAL A 369 -19.55 -23.00 11.91
N ASP A 370 -19.35 -24.23 12.38
CA ASP A 370 -20.43 -25.22 12.54
C ASP A 370 -21.53 -24.67 13.44
N LYS A 371 -21.15 -24.16 14.61
CA LYS A 371 -22.09 -23.53 15.54
C LYS A 371 -22.81 -22.32 14.91
N ALA A 372 -22.10 -21.48 14.16
CA ALA A 372 -22.72 -20.31 13.52
C ALA A 372 -23.79 -20.68 12.49
N TYR A 373 -23.55 -21.69 11.69
CA TYR A 373 -24.42 -22.03 10.57
C TYR A 373 -25.45 -23.12 10.90
N PHE A 374 -25.18 -23.99 11.87
CA PHE A 374 -25.96 -25.18 12.15
C PHE A 374 -26.28 -25.40 13.64
N GLY A 375 -25.66 -24.63 14.55
CA GLY A 375 -25.98 -24.66 15.98
C GLY A 375 -27.36 -24.02 16.21
N ASN A 376 -28.25 -24.75 16.85
CA ASN A 376 -29.53 -24.25 17.34
C ASN A 376 -29.38 -23.52 18.66
#